data_f2f55ea3f975d97f75044e1e9e69095d
#
_entry.id   f2f55ea3f975d97f75044e1e9e69095d
#
_cell.length_a   1.000
_cell.length_b   1.000
_cell.length_c   1.000
_cell.angle_alpha   90.00
_cell.angle_beta   90.00
_cell.angle_gamma   90.00
#
_symmetry.space_group_name_H-M   'P 1'
#
loop_
_entity.id
_entity.type
_entity.pdbx_description
1 polymer ?
#
loop_
_entity_poly.entity_id
_entity_poly.type
_entity_poly.pdbx_seq_one_letter_code
_entity_poly.pdbx_strand_id
1 'polypeptide(L)'
;LSARVGRQVISWGESLFFQGISGAQNYADAAAANSPGTQVKEIFLPTGAAYFNLEMTPSINIEAYYQYEWKETKEAGVGSYWSNSDISGDGSERILFVVEDLGLIIPAPVTNGEDPSDNGQWGVALRYFMESGTEFGLYRLRYHDKFPSFVGVADSTATGPLARLPVQLLRHYEEGMDMYGASFSTLVGDVNIVGELSYVPNSVVTQQVLPVLDPTTGRYENGKIQDGHVTQGNLGLFYVWGKTPVADSINLLGEAVYVSTDMDEDDILNDDDAYGYALTADFNYNSVMSGVDLAVKTSFKHAVDGSWKTLTLTDSAKEGSLGLQATYLKRWKGDIKYSRFWGAKSINNKQDRDNITVTVQYSF
;
A
#
# COMPACT_ATOMS: atom_id res chain seq x y z
N LEU A 1 -21.99 23.68 -1.39
CA LEU A 1 -21.79 22.62 -2.39
C LEU A 1 -20.61 22.96 -3.28
N SER A 2 -19.66 22.05 -3.42
CA SER A 2 -18.59 22.13 -4.42
C SER A 2 -18.56 20.85 -5.26
N ALA A 3 -18.12 20.97 -6.52
CA ALA A 3 -17.97 19.84 -7.42
C ALA A 3 -16.66 19.97 -8.22
N ARG A 4 -16.01 18.85 -8.47
CA ARG A 4 -14.80 18.75 -9.30
C ARG A 4 -14.95 17.59 -10.27
N VAL A 5 -14.64 17.80 -11.54
CA VAL A 5 -14.65 16.75 -12.57
C VAL A 5 -13.32 16.78 -13.30
N GLY A 6 -12.72 15.64 -13.49
CA GLY A 6 -11.41 15.48 -14.14
C GLY A 6 -10.52 14.54 -13.36
N ARG A 7 -9.28 14.41 -13.80
CA ARG A 7 -8.30 13.60 -13.07
C ARG A 7 -7.90 14.28 -11.77
N GLN A 8 -8.11 13.58 -10.66
CA GLN A 8 -7.88 14.07 -9.31
C GLN A 8 -7.55 12.92 -8.36
N VAL A 9 -6.86 13.25 -7.28
CA VAL A 9 -6.64 12.35 -6.15
C VAL A 9 -7.77 12.59 -5.14
N ILE A 10 -8.42 11.52 -4.69
CA ILE A 10 -9.42 11.52 -3.63
C ILE A 10 -8.83 10.72 -2.48
N SER A 11 -8.71 11.31 -1.31
CA SER A 11 -8.11 10.65 -0.15
C SER A 11 -9.03 10.79 1.05
N TRP A 12 -9.66 9.69 1.43
CA TRP A 12 -10.45 9.54 2.65
C TRP A 12 -9.72 8.64 3.63
N GLY A 13 -10.12 8.70 4.89
CA GLY A 13 -9.47 7.97 5.97
C GLY A 13 -8.33 8.74 6.61
N GLU A 14 -7.71 8.13 7.59
CA GLU A 14 -6.70 8.75 8.48
C GLU A 14 -5.38 7.97 8.51
N SER A 15 -5.22 6.95 7.67
CA SER A 15 -3.98 6.15 7.58
C SER A 15 -2.79 6.98 7.08
N LEU A 16 -1.62 6.74 7.64
CA LEU A 16 -0.41 7.54 7.42
C LEU A 16 0.66 6.76 6.65
N PHE A 17 1.02 5.56 7.12
CA PHE A 17 2.06 4.70 6.55
C PHE A 17 1.50 3.43 5.93
N PHE A 18 0.38 2.94 6.45
CA PHE A 18 -0.26 1.71 6.00
C PHE A 18 -1.60 2.04 5.36
N GLN A 19 -1.70 1.81 4.05
CA GLN A 19 -2.90 2.14 3.30
C GLN A 19 -4.12 1.39 3.85
N GLY A 20 -5.14 2.15 4.20
CA GLY A 20 -6.45 1.66 4.58
C GLY A 20 -7.51 2.12 3.58
N ILE A 21 -8.48 2.93 4.04
CA ILE A 21 -9.58 3.45 3.19
C ILE A 21 -9.05 4.19 1.96
N SER A 22 -7.98 4.99 2.10
CA SER A 22 -7.38 5.74 0.98
C SER A 22 -6.83 4.85 -0.14
N GLY A 23 -6.39 3.63 0.18
CA GLY A 23 -5.87 2.67 -0.79
C GLY A 23 -6.91 2.15 -1.78
N ALA A 24 -8.19 2.15 -1.41
CA ALA A 24 -9.29 1.75 -2.30
C ALA A 24 -9.59 2.79 -3.40
N GLN A 25 -9.26 4.06 -3.16
CA GLN A 25 -9.69 5.18 -4.01
C GLN A 25 -8.72 5.49 -5.16
N ASN A 26 -7.42 5.35 -4.91
CA ASN A 26 -6.40 5.79 -5.86
C ASN A 26 -5.50 4.64 -6.27
N TYR A 27 -5.01 4.66 -7.50
CA TYR A 27 -3.85 3.89 -7.87
C TYR A 27 -2.57 4.64 -7.46
N ALA A 28 -1.50 3.91 -7.25
CA ALA A 28 -0.26 4.46 -6.74
C ALA A 28 0.91 4.20 -7.70
N ASP A 29 1.96 5.00 -7.59
CA ASP A 29 3.27 4.71 -8.14
C ASP A 29 4.14 4.08 -7.03
N ALA A 30 4.05 2.76 -6.90
CA ALA A 30 4.83 2.02 -5.90
C ALA A 30 6.34 2.05 -6.19
N ALA A 31 6.73 2.22 -7.46
CA ALA A 31 8.13 2.42 -7.83
C ALA A 31 8.63 3.79 -7.34
N ALA A 32 7.84 4.85 -7.54
CA ALA A 32 8.15 6.19 -7.04
C ALA A 32 8.18 6.23 -5.51
N ALA A 33 7.29 5.50 -4.82
CA ALA A 33 7.27 5.46 -3.35
C ALA A 33 8.60 5.00 -2.73
N ASN A 34 9.34 4.15 -3.42
CA ASN A 34 10.67 3.70 -3.00
C ASN A 34 11.80 4.61 -3.51
N SER A 35 11.51 5.55 -4.41
CA SER A 35 12.52 6.39 -5.05
C SER A 35 12.94 7.56 -4.15
N PRO A 36 14.22 7.92 -4.17
CA PRO A 36 14.72 9.04 -3.37
C PRO A 36 14.06 10.37 -3.74
N GLY A 37 13.67 11.16 -2.74
CA GLY A 37 13.14 12.51 -2.92
C GLY A 37 11.66 12.57 -3.31
N THR A 38 10.99 11.44 -3.57
CA THR A 38 9.56 11.41 -3.86
C THR A 38 8.76 11.92 -2.67
N GLN A 39 7.82 12.81 -2.94
CA GLN A 39 6.89 13.32 -1.93
C GLN A 39 5.64 12.45 -1.90
N VAL A 40 5.00 12.33 -0.73
CA VAL A 40 3.78 11.52 -0.55
C VAL A 40 2.68 11.89 -1.57
N LYS A 41 2.54 13.17 -1.90
CA LYS A 41 1.61 13.67 -2.93
C LYS A 41 1.90 13.16 -4.36
N GLU A 42 3.08 12.62 -4.60
CA GLU A 42 3.51 12.08 -5.90
C GLU A 42 3.29 10.58 -6.01
N ILE A 43 2.98 9.93 -4.87
CA ILE A 43 2.74 8.48 -4.81
C ILE A 43 1.34 8.16 -5.35
N PHE A 44 0.31 8.87 -4.87
CA PHE A 44 -1.05 8.69 -5.40
C PHE A 44 -1.21 9.41 -6.73
N LEU A 45 -1.62 8.66 -7.74
CA LEU A 45 -1.79 9.17 -9.08
C LEU A 45 -3.25 9.57 -9.35
N PRO A 46 -3.48 10.70 -10.03
CA PRO A 46 -4.84 11.20 -10.26
C PRO A 46 -5.61 10.30 -11.22
N THR A 47 -6.83 9.94 -10.83
CA THR A 47 -7.80 9.14 -11.58
C THR A 47 -8.95 9.99 -12.06
N GLY A 48 -9.51 9.69 -13.23
CA GLY A 48 -10.69 10.34 -13.79
C GLY A 48 -11.92 10.12 -12.90
N ALA A 49 -12.42 11.20 -12.28
CA ALA A 49 -13.55 11.15 -11.36
C ALA A 49 -14.38 12.43 -11.38
N ALA A 50 -15.65 12.27 -11.02
CA ALA A 50 -16.52 13.34 -10.58
C ALA A 50 -16.62 13.27 -9.05
N TYR A 51 -16.32 14.35 -8.37
CA TYR A 51 -16.33 14.47 -6.92
C TYR A 51 -17.25 15.60 -6.48
N PHE A 52 -18.04 15.36 -5.45
CA PHE A 52 -19.00 16.29 -4.87
C PHE A 52 -18.76 16.40 -3.37
N ASN A 53 -18.89 17.61 -2.86
CA ASN A 53 -18.82 17.90 -1.43
C ASN A 53 -19.99 18.84 -1.07
N LEU A 54 -20.78 18.43 -0.10
CA LEU A 54 -21.94 19.15 0.41
C LEU A 54 -21.80 19.36 1.92
N GLU A 55 -21.50 20.57 2.31
CA GLU A 55 -21.60 21.03 3.70
C GLU A 55 -23.08 21.26 4.02
N MET A 56 -23.69 20.32 4.78
CA MET A 56 -25.09 20.41 5.18
C MET A 56 -25.29 21.37 6.34
N THR A 57 -24.37 21.31 7.30
CA THR A 57 -24.28 22.20 8.47
C THR A 57 -22.81 22.43 8.78
N PRO A 58 -22.44 23.40 9.66
CA PRO A 58 -21.04 23.55 10.08
C PRO A 58 -20.42 22.30 10.69
N SER A 59 -21.26 21.36 11.17
CA SER A 59 -20.82 20.11 11.80
C SER A 59 -20.99 18.87 10.93
N ILE A 60 -21.68 18.95 9.80
CA ILE A 60 -22.00 17.78 8.95
C ILE A 60 -21.62 18.06 7.50
N ASN A 61 -20.73 17.22 6.99
CA ASN A 61 -20.31 17.25 5.60
C ASN A 61 -20.58 15.88 4.94
N ILE A 62 -21.09 15.90 3.71
CA ILE A 62 -21.30 14.73 2.86
C ILE A 62 -20.42 14.87 1.62
N GLU A 63 -19.64 13.83 1.36
CA GLU A 63 -18.81 13.73 0.16
C GLU A 63 -19.25 12.54 -0.66
N ALA A 64 -19.15 12.65 -1.98
CA ALA A 64 -19.40 11.53 -2.89
C ALA A 64 -18.47 11.63 -4.09
N TYR A 65 -18.10 10.50 -4.64
CA TYR A 65 -17.41 10.43 -5.91
C TYR A 65 -17.92 9.29 -6.79
N TYR A 66 -17.71 9.45 -8.10
CA TYR A 66 -17.82 8.40 -9.10
C TYR A 66 -16.60 8.45 -9.99
N GLN A 67 -15.86 7.31 -10.09
CA GLN A 67 -14.72 7.16 -10.98
C GLN A 67 -15.17 6.58 -12.31
N TYR A 68 -14.70 7.18 -13.39
CA TYR A 68 -14.97 6.78 -14.78
C TYR A 68 -13.65 6.39 -15.52
N GLU A 69 -12.62 6.11 -14.76
CA GLU A 69 -11.33 5.61 -15.24
C GLU A 69 -10.78 4.63 -14.19
N TRP A 70 -10.42 3.42 -14.64
CA TRP A 70 -9.64 2.48 -13.84
C TRP A 70 -8.19 2.47 -14.30
N LYS A 71 -7.26 2.27 -13.37
CA LYS A 71 -5.83 2.06 -13.66
C LYS A 71 -5.21 1.17 -12.59
N GLU A 72 -4.27 0.34 -13.03
CA GLU A 72 -3.44 -0.46 -12.16
C GLU A 72 -2.41 0.41 -11.42
N THR A 73 -2.01 -0.02 -10.23
CA THR A 73 -0.87 0.54 -9.51
C THR A 73 0.41 0.23 -10.25
N LYS A 74 1.24 1.24 -10.46
CA LYS A 74 2.54 1.08 -11.11
C LYS A 74 3.52 0.43 -10.16
N GLU A 75 3.91 -0.79 -10.45
CA GLU A 75 4.93 -1.51 -9.72
C GLU A 75 6.32 -1.24 -10.32
N ALA A 76 7.37 -1.55 -9.55
CA ALA A 76 8.74 -1.45 -10.04
C ALA A 76 8.98 -2.45 -11.16
N GLY A 77 9.48 -1.98 -12.32
CA GLY A 77 9.77 -2.84 -13.48
C GLY A 77 10.75 -3.97 -13.14
N VAL A 78 10.54 -5.12 -13.75
CA VAL A 78 11.36 -6.32 -13.55
C VAL A 78 12.83 -6.02 -13.79
N GLY A 79 13.70 -6.47 -12.88
CA GLY A 79 15.14 -6.22 -12.93
C GLY A 79 15.58 -4.83 -12.51
N SER A 80 14.65 -3.92 -12.17
CA SER A 80 15.01 -2.63 -11.57
C SER A 80 15.45 -2.81 -10.10
N TYR A 81 16.12 -1.79 -9.55
CA TYR A 81 16.64 -1.84 -8.18
C TYR A 81 15.55 -2.12 -7.12
N TRP A 82 14.33 -1.64 -7.32
CA TRP A 82 13.21 -1.82 -6.41
C TRP A 82 12.26 -2.97 -6.78
N SER A 83 12.56 -3.69 -7.87
CA SER A 83 11.76 -4.86 -8.25
C SER A 83 11.93 -5.98 -7.21
N ASN A 84 10.83 -6.57 -6.80
CA ASN A 84 10.76 -7.75 -5.92
C ASN A 84 9.96 -8.90 -6.55
N SER A 85 9.59 -8.77 -7.82
CA SER A 85 8.77 -9.74 -8.54
C SER A 85 9.23 -9.85 -10.00
N ASP A 86 9.18 -11.06 -10.55
CA ASP A 86 9.41 -11.34 -11.97
C ASP A 86 8.09 -11.46 -12.75
N ILE A 87 6.97 -11.47 -12.04
CA ILE A 87 5.64 -11.69 -12.62
C ILE A 87 4.73 -10.47 -12.61
N SER A 88 5.14 -9.38 -11.92
CA SER A 88 4.41 -8.14 -11.90
C SER A 88 5.30 -6.94 -12.22
N GLY A 89 4.69 -5.83 -12.63
CA GLY A 89 5.40 -4.63 -13.10
C GLY A 89 5.83 -4.72 -14.58
N ASP A 90 6.34 -3.60 -15.08
CA ASP A 90 6.81 -3.51 -16.48
C ASP A 90 7.92 -4.51 -16.75
N GLY A 91 7.84 -5.21 -17.88
CA GLY A 91 8.80 -6.24 -18.31
C GLY A 91 8.55 -7.63 -17.69
N SER A 92 7.45 -7.83 -16.97
CA SER A 92 7.05 -9.17 -16.52
C SER A 92 6.60 -10.03 -17.70
N GLU A 93 7.38 -11.07 -18.01
CA GLU A 93 7.13 -11.94 -19.16
C GLU A 93 6.80 -13.37 -18.74
N ARG A 94 7.46 -13.89 -17.70
CA ARG A 94 7.36 -15.30 -17.31
C ARG A 94 7.90 -15.56 -15.92
N ILE A 95 7.42 -16.63 -15.30
CA ILE A 95 8.07 -17.27 -14.15
C ILE A 95 8.82 -18.52 -14.58
N LEU A 96 9.90 -18.87 -13.89
CA LEU A 96 10.66 -20.08 -14.12
C LEU A 96 10.44 -21.06 -12.95
N PHE A 97 9.85 -22.22 -13.25
CA PHE A 97 9.73 -23.31 -12.30
C PHE A 97 10.95 -24.22 -12.40
N VAL A 98 11.72 -24.30 -11.33
CA VAL A 98 12.88 -25.19 -11.25
C VAL A 98 12.45 -26.52 -10.63
N VAL A 99 12.57 -27.60 -11.38
CA VAL A 99 12.31 -28.97 -10.91
C VAL A 99 13.67 -29.64 -10.69
N GLU A 100 14.23 -29.44 -9.48
CA GLU A 100 15.59 -29.87 -9.15
C GLU A 100 15.83 -31.35 -9.38
N ASP A 101 14.91 -32.22 -8.95
CA ASP A 101 15.01 -33.68 -9.08
C ASP A 101 15.14 -34.15 -10.56
N LEU A 102 14.69 -33.34 -11.49
CA LEU A 102 14.72 -33.65 -12.92
C LEU A 102 15.73 -32.79 -13.68
N GLY A 103 16.36 -31.80 -13.04
CA GLY A 103 17.24 -30.83 -13.67
C GLY A 103 16.53 -29.99 -14.74
N LEU A 104 15.21 -29.78 -14.64
CA LEU A 104 14.40 -29.06 -15.61
C LEU A 104 14.09 -27.66 -15.15
N ILE A 105 14.07 -26.72 -16.10
CA ILE A 105 13.54 -25.36 -15.92
C ILE A 105 12.36 -25.20 -16.88
N ILE A 106 11.18 -24.98 -16.32
CA ILE A 106 9.92 -24.85 -17.08
C ILE A 106 9.44 -23.41 -16.98
N PRO A 107 9.47 -22.65 -18.09
CA PRO A 107 8.94 -21.31 -18.12
C PRO A 107 7.41 -21.33 -18.24
N ALA A 108 6.73 -20.52 -17.42
CA ALA A 108 5.32 -20.20 -17.59
C ALA A 108 5.18 -18.71 -17.92
N PRO A 109 4.72 -18.34 -19.11
CA PRO A 109 4.54 -16.94 -19.48
C PRO A 109 3.47 -16.28 -18.62
N VAL A 110 3.66 -15.00 -18.32
CA VAL A 110 2.65 -14.14 -17.71
C VAL A 110 1.82 -13.52 -18.84
N THR A 111 0.52 -13.66 -18.76
CA THR A 111 -0.43 -13.10 -19.73
C THR A 111 -1.42 -12.20 -19.01
N ASN A 112 -1.87 -11.14 -19.66
CA ASN A 112 -2.91 -10.29 -19.12
C ASN A 112 -4.27 -10.98 -19.30
N GLY A 113 -5.08 -10.94 -18.24
CA GLY A 113 -6.51 -11.18 -18.31
C GLY A 113 -7.25 -9.98 -18.86
N GLU A 114 -8.54 -9.92 -18.62
CA GLU A 114 -9.34 -8.74 -18.92
C GLU A 114 -9.07 -7.68 -17.85
N ASP A 115 -8.85 -6.43 -18.28
CA ASP A 115 -8.77 -5.31 -17.37
C ASP A 115 -10.14 -5.01 -16.77
N PRO A 116 -10.22 -4.54 -15.53
CA PRO A 116 -11.47 -4.09 -14.94
C PRO A 116 -12.14 -2.98 -15.75
N SER A 117 -13.46 -2.91 -15.59
CA SER A 117 -14.24 -1.83 -16.17
C SER A 117 -13.79 -0.46 -15.66
N ASP A 118 -13.78 0.53 -16.54
CA ASP A 118 -13.61 1.93 -16.14
C ASP A 118 -14.76 2.46 -15.26
N ASN A 119 -15.88 1.73 -15.21
CA ASN A 119 -17.09 2.12 -14.51
C ASN A 119 -17.36 1.23 -13.29
N GLY A 120 -18.30 1.68 -12.43
CA GLY A 120 -18.73 0.89 -11.28
C GLY A 120 -18.01 1.22 -9.98
N GLN A 121 -17.04 2.14 -9.99
CA GLN A 121 -16.31 2.60 -8.83
C GLN A 121 -16.91 3.90 -8.27
N TRP A 122 -17.28 3.90 -7.01
CA TRP A 122 -17.89 5.05 -6.35
C TRP A 122 -17.69 5.01 -4.84
N GLY A 123 -17.89 6.14 -4.20
CA GLY A 123 -17.88 6.23 -2.75
C GLY A 123 -18.77 7.35 -2.22
N VAL A 124 -19.20 7.16 -0.97
CA VAL A 124 -19.90 8.16 -0.16
C VAL A 124 -19.25 8.21 1.20
N ALA A 125 -19.05 9.44 1.69
CA ALA A 125 -18.54 9.71 3.04
C ALA A 125 -19.47 10.65 3.78
N LEU A 126 -19.67 10.39 5.06
CA LEU A 126 -20.31 11.29 6.02
C LEU A 126 -19.28 11.69 7.05
N ARG A 127 -19.02 12.99 7.18
CA ARG A 127 -18.11 13.53 8.21
C ARG A 127 -18.88 14.34 9.22
N TYR A 128 -18.56 14.13 10.49
CA TYR A 128 -19.14 14.85 11.61
C TYR A 128 -18.05 15.52 12.45
N PHE A 129 -18.13 16.85 12.56
CA PHE A 129 -17.21 17.70 13.29
C PHE A 129 -17.84 18.12 14.59
N MET A 130 -17.23 17.73 15.72
CA MET A 130 -17.65 18.15 17.05
C MET A 130 -17.05 19.53 17.40
N GLU A 131 -17.72 20.27 18.26
CA GLU A 131 -17.20 21.53 18.80
C GLU A 131 -15.87 21.36 19.56
N SER A 132 -15.59 20.16 20.08
CA SER A 132 -14.32 19.81 20.72
C SER A 132 -13.14 19.73 19.75
N GLY A 133 -13.36 19.84 18.42
CA GLY A 133 -12.35 19.63 17.39
C GLY A 133 -12.16 18.16 16.98
N THR A 134 -12.98 17.25 17.52
CA THR A 134 -12.98 15.85 17.08
C THR A 134 -13.77 15.69 15.80
N GLU A 135 -13.20 14.99 14.81
CA GLU A 135 -13.84 14.59 13.57
C GLU A 135 -14.11 13.07 13.59
N PHE A 136 -15.28 12.68 13.09
CA PHE A 136 -15.63 11.30 12.78
C PHE A 136 -16.00 11.19 11.31
N GLY A 137 -15.54 10.10 10.66
CA GLY A 137 -15.87 9.74 9.29
C GLY A 137 -16.54 8.38 9.21
N LEU A 138 -17.57 8.27 8.36
CA LEU A 138 -18.17 7.00 7.97
C LEU A 138 -18.12 6.91 6.44
N TYR A 139 -17.73 5.75 5.92
CA TYR A 139 -17.42 5.57 4.50
C TYR A 139 -18.08 4.31 3.95
N ARG A 140 -18.58 4.41 2.74
CA ARG A 140 -18.93 3.27 1.91
C ARG A 140 -18.36 3.47 0.52
N LEU A 141 -17.57 2.50 0.06
CA LEU A 141 -16.91 2.54 -1.24
C LEU A 141 -17.20 1.25 -2.01
N ARG A 142 -17.23 1.37 -3.33
CA ARG A 142 -17.13 0.25 -4.25
C ARG A 142 -16.01 0.56 -5.23
N TYR A 143 -15.09 -0.39 -5.37
CA TYR A 143 -13.87 -0.20 -6.15
C TYR A 143 -13.44 -1.49 -6.84
N HIS A 144 -12.52 -1.39 -7.78
CA HIS A 144 -11.83 -2.52 -8.40
C HIS A 144 -10.41 -2.57 -7.86
N ASP A 145 -9.87 -3.78 -7.69
CA ASP A 145 -8.48 -3.93 -7.22
C ASP A 145 -7.53 -3.24 -8.20
N LYS A 146 -6.47 -2.70 -7.65
CA LYS A 146 -5.44 -1.98 -8.39
C LYS A 146 -4.10 -2.72 -8.39
N PHE A 147 -4.05 -3.83 -7.64
CA PHE A 147 -2.93 -4.77 -7.64
C PHE A 147 -3.36 -6.07 -8.30
N PRO A 148 -2.50 -6.69 -9.14
CA PRO A 148 -2.83 -7.92 -9.81
C PRO A 148 -2.82 -9.11 -8.85
N SER A 149 -3.76 -10.00 -9.03
CA SER A 149 -3.74 -11.38 -8.58
C SER A 149 -3.29 -12.28 -9.72
N PHE A 150 -2.75 -13.47 -9.43
CA PHE A 150 -2.25 -14.40 -10.44
C PHE A 150 -2.92 -15.76 -10.32
N VAL A 151 -3.38 -16.27 -11.45
CA VAL A 151 -3.99 -17.60 -11.58
C VAL A 151 -3.15 -18.47 -12.52
N GLY A 152 -2.69 -19.61 -12.03
CA GLY A 152 -2.00 -20.58 -12.86
C GLY A 152 -2.97 -21.36 -13.72
N VAL A 153 -2.77 -21.38 -15.03
CA VAL A 153 -3.58 -22.14 -15.98
C VAL A 153 -3.03 -23.54 -16.12
N ALA A 154 -3.86 -24.55 -15.88
CA ALA A 154 -3.50 -25.94 -16.02
C ALA A 154 -3.46 -26.40 -17.49
N ASP A 155 -2.59 -27.33 -17.80
CA ASP A 155 -2.72 -28.12 -19.03
C ASP A 155 -3.71 -29.26 -18.79
N SER A 156 -4.92 -29.14 -19.31
CA SER A 156 -5.97 -30.14 -19.18
C SER A 156 -5.62 -31.50 -19.81
N THR A 157 -4.57 -31.58 -20.63
CA THR A 157 -4.12 -32.79 -21.31
C THR A 157 -2.91 -33.43 -20.63
N ALA A 158 -2.20 -32.68 -19.77
CA ALA A 158 -1.02 -33.17 -19.06
C ALA A 158 -1.38 -34.18 -17.99
N THR A 159 -0.51 -35.15 -17.79
CA THR A 159 -0.60 -36.17 -16.74
C THR A 159 0.74 -36.31 -16.03
N GLY A 160 0.72 -36.83 -14.81
CA GLY A 160 1.91 -37.05 -14.00
C GLY A 160 2.36 -35.82 -13.19
N PRO A 161 3.53 -35.88 -12.55
CA PRO A 161 3.95 -34.88 -11.57
C PRO A 161 4.13 -33.46 -12.11
N LEU A 162 4.43 -33.32 -13.40
CA LEU A 162 4.60 -31.99 -14.04
C LEU A 162 3.29 -31.32 -14.39
N ALA A 163 2.16 -32.06 -14.41
CA ALA A 163 0.83 -31.50 -14.69
C ALA A 163 0.38 -30.48 -13.63
N ARG A 164 1.00 -30.47 -12.44
CA ARG A 164 0.78 -29.49 -11.38
C ARG A 164 1.38 -28.10 -11.68
N LEU A 165 2.25 -28.01 -12.67
CA LEU A 165 2.87 -26.74 -13.05
C LEU A 165 1.98 -26.01 -14.04
N PRO A 166 1.77 -24.72 -13.88
CA PRO A 166 0.97 -23.94 -14.82
C PRO A 166 1.66 -23.81 -16.16
N VAL A 167 0.91 -23.85 -17.24
CA VAL A 167 1.41 -23.55 -18.59
C VAL A 167 1.53 -22.06 -18.85
N GLN A 168 0.78 -21.26 -18.07
CA GLN A 168 0.88 -19.80 -18.05
C GLN A 168 0.33 -19.26 -16.71
N LEU A 169 0.70 -18.03 -16.35
CA LEU A 169 0.07 -17.26 -15.28
C LEU A 169 -0.81 -16.20 -15.91
N LEU A 170 -2.09 -16.21 -15.53
CA LEU A 170 -3.06 -15.19 -15.91
C LEU A 170 -3.08 -14.10 -14.86
N ARG A 171 -2.82 -12.86 -15.24
CA ARG A 171 -2.99 -11.67 -14.39
C ARG A 171 -4.48 -11.33 -14.32
N HIS A 172 -4.98 -11.14 -13.12
CA HIS A 172 -6.38 -10.84 -12.84
C HIS A 172 -6.50 -9.69 -11.84
N TYR A 173 -7.51 -8.85 -12.02
CA TYR A 173 -7.86 -7.78 -11.08
C TYR A 173 -9.32 -7.97 -10.68
N GLU A 174 -9.57 -8.04 -9.36
CA GLU A 174 -10.93 -8.24 -8.86
C GLU A 174 -11.78 -6.99 -9.04
N GLU A 175 -13.03 -7.18 -9.48
CA GLU A 175 -13.99 -6.10 -9.70
C GLU A 175 -15.05 -6.03 -8.59
N GLY A 176 -15.47 -4.82 -8.27
CA GLY A 176 -16.66 -4.60 -7.46
C GLY A 176 -16.51 -4.98 -6.00
N MET A 177 -15.33 -4.81 -5.44
CA MET A 177 -15.12 -4.95 -4.00
C MET A 177 -15.84 -3.84 -3.24
N ASP A 178 -16.61 -4.21 -2.24
CA ASP A 178 -17.30 -3.27 -1.34
C ASP A 178 -16.46 -3.03 -0.08
N MET A 179 -16.32 -1.78 0.34
CA MET A 179 -15.63 -1.42 1.58
C MET A 179 -16.55 -0.57 2.45
N TYR A 180 -16.57 -0.88 3.73
CA TYR A 180 -17.16 -0.07 4.79
C TYR A 180 -16.05 0.44 5.69
N GLY A 181 -16.07 1.72 6.02
CA GLY A 181 -15.04 2.34 6.82
C GLY A 181 -15.59 3.28 7.88
N ALA A 182 -14.82 3.42 8.96
CA ALA A 182 -15.02 4.44 9.97
C ALA A 182 -13.67 5.03 10.37
N SER A 183 -13.64 6.33 10.64
CA SER A 183 -12.44 6.97 11.15
C SER A 183 -12.75 8.01 12.23
N PHE A 184 -11.71 8.37 12.96
CA PHE A 184 -11.74 9.53 13.84
C PHE A 184 -10.39 10.26 13.82
N SER A 185 -10.45 11.57 14.08
CA SER A 185 -9.29 12.41 14.33
C SER A 185 -9.61 13.33 15.52
N THR A 186 -8.73 13.38 16.52
CA THR A 186 -8.95 14.18 17.72
C THR A 186 -7.65 14.71 18.28
N LEU A 187 -7.71 15.87 18.94
CA LEU A 187 -6.59 16.46 19.66
C LEU A 187 -6.75 16.20 21.16
N VAL A 188 -5.78 15.50 21.75
CA VAL A 188 -5.71 15.24 23.20
C VAL A 188 -4.47 15.95 23.75
N GLY A 189 -4.69 17.08 24.41
CA GLY A 189 -3.59 18.00 24.73
C GLY A 189 -2.95 18.53 23.45
N ASP A 190 -1.66 18.26 23.27
CA ASP A 190 -0.90 18.64 22.07
C ASP A 190 -0.68 17.47 21.09
N VAL A 191 -1.29 16.31 21.35
CA VAL A 191 -1.16 15.11 20.53
C VAL A 191 -2.38 14.96 19.64
N ASN A 192 -2.22 14.94 18.33
CA ASN A 192 -3.26 14.51 17.41
C ASN A 192 -3.27 12.98 17.34
N ILE A 193 -4.42 12.38 17.64
CA ILE A 193 -4.65 10.94 17.59
C ILE A 193 -5.66 10.69 16.48
N VAL A 194 -5.32 9.79 15.59
CA VAL A 194 -6.16 9.38 14.46
C VAL A 194 -6.38 7.88 14.47
N GLY A 195 -7.54 7.45 14.02
CA GLY A 195 -7.83 6.03 13.91
C GLY A 195 -8.75 5.75 12.74
N GLU A 196 -8.58 4.58 12.16
CA GLU A 196 -9.45 4.13 11.08
C GLU A 196 -9.68 2.63 11.19
N LEU A 197 -10.87 2.20 10.80
CA LEU A 197 -11.26 0.81 10.67
C LEU A 197 -11.91 0.63 9.30
N SER A 198 -11.46 -0.37 8.55
CA SER A 198 -12.06 -0.76 7.28
C SER A 198 -12.46 -2.24 7.29
N TYR A 199 -13.56 -2.56 6.61
CA TYR A 199 -14.08 -3.89 6.43
C TYR A 199 -14.46 -4.11 4.97
N VAL A 200 -13.90 -5.15 4.36
CA VAL A 200 -14.13 -5.54 2.95
C VAL A 200 -14.66 -6.98 2.94
N PRO A 201 -15.98 -7.20 2.73
CA PRO A 201 -16.59 -8.53 2.80
C PRO A 201 -16.25 -9.43 1.61
N ASN A 202 -15.72 -8.91 0.54
CA ASN A 202 -15.42 -9.63 -0.71
C ASN A 202 -14.04 -9.23 -1.24
N SER A 203 -13.01 -9.26 -0.39
CA SER A 203 -11.62 -9.04 -0.79
C SER A 203 -10.99 -10.33 -1.29
N VAL A 204 -10.10 -10.23 -2.26
CA VAL A 204 -9.24 -11.38 -2.62
C VAL A 204 -8.28 -11.65 -1.47
N VAL A 205 -8.40 -12.81 -0.85
CA VAL A 205 -7.55 -13.26 0.26
C VAL A 205 -6.63 -14.41 -0.14
N THR A 206 -7.03 -15.21 -1.14
CA THR A 206 -6.28 -16.37 -1.60
C THR A 206 -6.00 -16.29 -3.09
N GLN A 207 -4.75 -16.59 -3.44
CA GLN A 207 -4.30 -16.81 -4.80
C GLN A 207 -3.63 -18.18 -4.87
N GLN A 208 -4.31 -19.17 -5.43
CA GLN A 208 -3.66 -20.43 -5.76
C GLN A 208 -2.99 -20.31 -7.13
N VAL A 209 -1.73 -19.89 -7.14
CA VAL A 209 -0.95 -19.74 -8.36
C VAL A 209 -0.69 -21.07 -9.05
N LEU A 210 -0.62 -22.19 -8.30
CA LEU A 210 -0.44 -23.52 -8.88
C LEU A 210 -1.79 -24.16 -9.20
N PRO A 211 -1.87 -24.90 -10.33
CA PRO A 211 -3.02 -25.75 -10.64
C PRO A 211 -3.37 -26.72 -9.50
N VAL A 212 -4.64 -26.93 -9.30
CA VAL A 212 -5.23 -27.74 -8.20
C VAL A 212 -5.69 -29.07 -8.75
N LEU A 213 -5.33 -30.15 -8.08
CA LEU A 213 -5.78 -31.50 -8.47
C LEU A 213 -7.26 -31.66 -8.10
N ASP A 214 -8.12 -31.92 -9.09
CA ASP A 214 -9.48 -32.37 -8.85
C ASP A 214 -9.46 -33.88 -8.49
N PRO A 215 -9.80 -34.24 -7.25
CA PRO A 215 -9.78 -35.64 -6.81
C PRO A 215 -10.81 -36.51 -7.52
N THR A 216 -11.83 -35.91 -8.12
CA THR A 216 -12.92 -36.64 -8.81
C THR A 216 -12.51 -37.08 -10.20
N THR A 217 -11.84 -36.19 -10.92
CA THR A 217 -11.42 -36.43 -12.29
C THR A 217 -9.97 -36.90 -12.41
N GLY A 218 -9.16 -36.69 -11.36
CA GLY A 218 -7.72 -36.96 -11.35
C GLY A 218 -6.93 -36.02 -12.25
N ARG A 219 -7.50 -34.88 -12.65
CA ARG A 219 -6.87 -33.87 -13.50
C ARG A 219 -6.59 -32.59 -12.72
N TYR A 220 -5.62 -31.82 -13.20
CA TYR A 220 -5.35 -30.51 -12.65
C TYR A 220 -6.27 -29.48 -13.31
N GLU A 221 -6.89 -28.67 -12.48
CA GLU A 221 -7.66 -27.49 -12.87
C GLU A 221 -6.84 -26.22 -12.64
N ASN A 222 -7.28 -25.11 -13.23
CA ASN A 222 -6.65 -23.80 -13.01
C ASN A 222 -6.57 -23.47 -11.52
N GLY A 223 -5.57 -22.72 -11.15
CA GLY A 223 -5.51 -22.08 -9.85
C GLY A 223 -6.79 -21.28 -9.58
N LYS A 224 -7.05 -20.95 -8.32
CA LYS A 224 -8.28 -20.27 -7.90
C LYS A 224 -7.95 -18.99 -7.17
N ILE A 225 -8.81 -18.00 -7.34
CA ILE A 225 -8.92 -16.83 -6.50
C ILE A 225 -10.11 -17.08 -5.56
N GLN A 226 -9.94 -16.81 -4.27
CA GLN A 226 -11.01 -16.93 -3.28
C GLN A 226 -11.20 -15.60 -2.59
N ASP A 227 -12.44 -15.18 -2.47
CA ASP A 227 -12.84 -14.02 -1.72
C ASP A 227 -13.04 -14.38 -0.26
N GLY A 228 -12.68 -13.45 0.61
CA GLY A 228 -12.90 -13.55 2.05
C GLY A 228 -13.15 -12.19 2.66
N HIS A 229 -13.44 -12.19 3.94
CA HIS A 229 -13.62 -10.97 4.70
C HIS A 229 -12.25 -10.44 5.15
N VAL A 230 -12.02 -9.16 4.95
CA VAL A 230 -10.81 -8.49 5.44
C VAL A 230 -11.19 -7.33 6.34
N THR A 231 -10.63 -7.32 7.55
CA THR A 231 -10.73 -6.21 8.50
C THR A 231 -9.35 -5.62 8.72
N GLN A 232 -9.24 -4.29 8.61
CA GLN A 232 -8.00 -3.59 8.92
C GLN A 232 -8.29 -2.44 9.86
N GLY A 233 -7.48 -2.32 10.93
CA GLY A 233 -7.49 -1.22 11.86
C GLY A 233 -6.15 -0.50 11.88
N ASN A 234 -6.19 0.83 11.82
CA ASN A 234 -5.02 1.70 11.91
C ASN A 234 -5.21 2.66 13.10
N LEU A 235 -4.13 2.89 13.86
CA LEU A 235 -4.10 3.87 14.93
C LEU A 235 -2.82 4.69 14.80
N GLY A 236 -2.99 5.99 14.58
CA GLY A 236 -1.90 6.93 14.35
C GLY A 236 -1.82 8.00 15.42
N LEU A 237 -0.65 8.57 15.59
CA LEU A 237 -0.42 9.74 16.43
C LEU A 237 0.56 10.71 15.74
N PHE A 238 0.30 12.00 15.95
CA PHE A 238 1.20 13.06 15.55
C PHE A 238 1.39 14.04 16.71
N TYR A 239 2.66 14.35 17.03
CA TYR A 239 3.02 15.27 18.08
C TYR A 239 4.17 16.19 17.66
N VAL A 240 4.01 17.48 17.89
CA VAL A 240 5.08 18.46 17.71
C VAL A 240 5.60 18.88 19.09
N TRP A 241 6.74 18.35 19.45
CA TRP A 241 7.44 18.77 20.64
C TRP A 241 8.19 20.08 20.34
N GLY A 242 7.89 21.11 21.08
CA GLY A 242 8.54 22.40 20.97
C GLY A 242 10.03 22.35 21.34
N LYS A 243 10.61 23.49 21.69
CA LYS A 243 12.03 23.60 21.98
C LYS A 243 12.48 22.64 23.09
N THR A 244 13.49 21.84 22.80
CA THR A 244 14.13 20.86 23.69
C THR A 244 15.62 21.19 23.87
N PRO A 245 16.32 20.53 24.80
CA PRO A 245 17.79 20.67 24.91
C PRO A 245 18.57 20.19 23.68
N VAL A 246 17.95 19.36 22.82
CA VAL A 246 18.62 18.69 21.69
C VAL A 246 18.16 19.20 20.33
N ALA A 247 17.03 19.92 20.23
CA ALA A 247 16.53 20.48 18.97
C ALA A 247 15.58 21.65 19.21
N ASP A 248 15.38 22.52 18.23
CA ASP A 248 14.41 23.62 18.30
C ASP A 248 12.97 23.12 18.23
N SER A 249 12.73 22.02 17.53
CA SER A 249 11.48 21.23 17.60
C SER A 249 11.72 19.78 17.18
N ILE A 250 10.85 18.89 17.64
CA ILE A 250 10.84 17.48 17.25
C ILE A 250 9.45 17.14 16.77
N ASN A 251 9.31 16.70 15.52
CA ASN A 251 8.06 16.17 14.98
C ASN A 251 8.08 14.65 15.13
N LEU A 252 7.11 14.13 15.86
CA LEU A 252 6.93 12.69 16.08
C LEU A 252 5.68 12.23 15.34
N LEU A 253 5.79 11.18 14.55
CA LEU A 253 4.67 10.55 13.87
C LEU A 253 4.79 9.05 14.05
N GLY A 254 3.69 8.40 14.42
CA GLY A 254 3.63 6.96 14.60
C GLY A 254 2.30 6.40 14.12
N GLU A 255 2.32 5.18 13.63
CA GLU A 255 1.12 4.42 13.27
C GLU A 255 1.33 2.94 13.57
N ALA A 256 0.30 2.30 14.10
CA ALA A 256 0.18 0.86 14.21
C ALA A 256 -0.95 0.38 13.30
N VAL A 257 -0.79 -0.81 12.72
CA VAL A 257 -1.76 -1.47 11.87
C VAL A 257 -1.97 -2.91 12.31
N TYR A 258 -3.21 -3.35 12.25
CA TYR A 258 -3.62 -4.75 12.38
C TYR A 258 -4.56 -5.09 11.23
N VAL A 259 -4.33 -6.23 10.60
CA VAL A 259 -5.16 -6.77 9.51
C VAL A 259 -5.52 -8.19 9.88
N SER A 260 -6.76 -8.61 9.61
CA SER A 260 -7.19 -9.99 9.77
C SER A 260 -8.17 -10.39 8.68
N THR A 261 -8.20 -11.70 8.38
CA THR A 261 -9.18 -12.35 7.51
C THR A 261 -9.92 -13.45 8.26
N ASP A 262 -11.03 -13.89 7.72
CA ASP A 262 -11.83 -15.02 8.22
C ASP A 262 -11.47 -16.38 7.57
N MET A 263 -10.43 -16.38 6.73
CA MET A 263 -9.95 -17.61 6.07
C MET A 263 -8.93 -18.31 6.95
N ASP A 264 -8.96 -19.65 6.94
CA ASP A 264 -7.98 -20.46 7.65
C ASP A 264 -6.59 -20.34 6.99
N GLU A 265 -5.54 -20.34 7.81
CA GLU A 265 -4.13 -20.19 7.38
C GLU A 265 -3.72 -21.23 6.32
N ASP A 266 -4.27 -22.45 6.40
CA ASP A 266 -4.01 -23.52 5.44
C ASP A 266 -4.56 -23.23 4.02
N ASP A 267 -5.50 -22.31 3.89
CA ASP A 267 -6.20 -21.98 2.65
C ASP A 267 -5.67 -20.71 1.97
N ILE A 268 -4.77 -19.95 2.62
CA ILE A 268 -4.26 -18.67 2.14
C ILE A 268 -2.74 -18.69 1.95
N LEU A 269 -2.25 -17.83 1.04
CA LEU A 269 -0.82 -17.64 0.83
C LEU A 269 -0.18 -16.65 1.81
N ASN A 270 -0.99 -15.85 2.47
CA ASN A 270 -0.61 -14.93 3.53
C ASN A 270 -1.03 -15.54 4.87
N ASP A 271 -0.65 -14.89 5.96
CA ASP A 271 -1.12 -15.25 7.28
C ASP A 271 -2.58 -14.76 7.47
N ASP A 272 -3.37 -15.40 8.32
CA ASP A 272 -4.76 -15.04 8.62
C ASP A 272 -4.86 -13.72 9.39
N ASP A 273 -3.78 -13.34 10.09
CA ASP A 273 -3.60 -12.01 10.63
C ASP A 273 -2.16 -11.47 10.40
N ALA A 274 -2.03 -10.16 10.45
CA ALA A 274 -0.74 -9.49 10.37
C ALA A 274 -0.78 -8.15 11.08
N TYR A 275 0.32 -7.78 11.74
CA TYR A 275 0.40 -6.48 12.39
C TYR A 275 1.81 -5.88 12.36
N GLY A 276 1.84 -4.56 12.46
CA GLY A 276 3.09 -3.83 12.41
C GLY A 276 2.95 -2.40 12.87
N TYR A 277 4.04 -1.68 12.86
CA TYR A 277 4.07 -0.26 13.17
C TYR A 277 5.15 0.48 12.40
N ALA A 278 4.94 1.79 12.27
CA ALA A 278 5.92 2.72 11.69
C ALA A 278 6.04 3.94 12.59
N LEU A 279 7.27 4.45 12.74
CA LEU A 279 7.60 5.61 13.55
C LEU A 279 8.53 6.53 12.78
N THR A 280 8.33 7.84 12.89
CA THR A 280 9.30 8.84 12.41
C THR A 280 9.56 9.88 13.49
N ALA A 281 10.79 10.39 13.51
CA ALA A 281 11.15 11.53 14.33
C ALA A 281 12.05 12.47 13.53
N ASP A 282 11.59 13.72 13.35
CA ASP A 282 12.34 14.78 12.67
C ASP A 282 12.80 15.81 13.71
N PHE A 283 14.12 15.91 13.91
CA PHE A 283 14.74 16.87 14.81
C PHE A 283 15.12 18.12 14.01
N ASN A 284 14.49 19.24 14.29
CA ASN A 284 14.64 20.48 13.53
C ASN A 284 15.54 21.46 14.25
N TYR A 285 16.44 22.08 13.52
CA TYR A 285 17.40 23.09 13.97
C TYR A 285 17.27 24.30 13.03
N ASN A 286 16.69 25.37 13.56
CA ASN A 286 16.42 26.59 12.78
C ASN A 286 17.62 27.52 12.80
N SER A 287 17.94 28.10 11.65
CA SER A 287 18.95 29.14 11.51
C SER A 287 20.31 28.77 12.11
N VAL A 288 20.77 27.52 11.90
CA VAL A 288 22.11 27.08 12.37
C VAL A 288 23.24 27.92 11.78
N MET A 289 23.00 28.50 10.60
CA MET A 289 23.79 29.54 9.94
C MET A 289 22.85 30.51 9.22
N SER A 290 23.36 31.65 8.75
CA SER A 290 22.52 32.61 8.04
C SER A 290 21.79 32.00 6.86
N GLY A 291 20.47 31.90 6.97
CA GLY A 291 19.57 31.34 5.95
C GLY A 291 19.59 29.83 5.82
N VAL A 292 20.25 29.09 6.75
CA VAL A 292 20.31 27.63 6.72
C VAL A 292 19.55 27.01 7.90
N ASP A 293 18.57 26.19 7.60
CA ASP A 293 17.91 25.29 8.55
C ASP A 293 18.38 23.86 8.31
N LEU A 294 18.54 23.08 9.38
CA LEU A 294 18.87 21.65 9.31
C LEU A 294 17.75 20.82 9.92
N ALA A 295 17.60 19.58 9.44
CA ALA A 295 16.77 18.57 10.06
C ALA A 295 17.48 17.21 10.04
N VAL A 296 17.53 16.53 11.19
CA VAL A 296 17.89 15.12 11.28
C VAL A 296 16.60 14.33 11.27
N LYS A 297 16.45 13.46 10.28
CA LYS A 297 15.25 12.66 10.03
C LYS A 297 15.51 11.19 10.33
N THR A 298 14.65 10.59 11.11
CA THR A 298 14.74 9.17 11.42
C THR A 298 13.42 8.49 11.09
N SER A 299 13.48 7.27 10.59
CA SER A 299 12.30 6.43 10.44
C SER A 299 12.60 4.99 10.85
N PHE A 300 11.58 4.32 11.33
CA PHE A 300 11.62 2.90 11.62
C PHE A 300 10.25 2.28 11.32
N LYS A 301 10.22 1.21 10.54
CA LYS A 301 9.04 0.40 10.23
C LYS A 301 9.33 -1.05 10.59
N HIS A 302 8.37 -1.74 11.20
CA HIS A 302 8.45 -3.14 11.58
C HIS A 302 7.11 -3.83 11.31
N ALA A 303 7.11 -4.81 10.41
CA ALA A 303 6.07 -5.83 10.34
C ALA A 303 6.41 -6.86 11.41
N VAL A 304 5.67 -6.86 12.52
CA VAL A 304 6.05 -7.60 13.74
C VAL A 304 5.80 -9.08 13.55
N ASP A 305 4.63 -9.41 13.00
CA ASP A 305 4.20 -10.77 12.73
C ASP A 305 3.21 -10.78 11.59
N GLY A 306 3.14 -11.89 10.87
CA GLY A 306 2.28 -12.09 9.73
C GLY A 306 2.68 -11.33 8.48
N SER A 307 2.24 -11.85 7.34
CA SER A 307 2.42 -11.26 6.01
C SER A 307 1.06 -10.95 5.41
N TRP A 308 0.90 -9.74 4.91
CA TRP A 308 -0.33 -9.31 4.28
C TRP A 308 -0.08 -8.52 3.01
N LYS A 309 -0.74 -8.93 1.89
CA LYS A 309 -0.59 -8.34 0.56
C LYS A 309 0.84 -7.87 0.31
N THR A 310 1.69 -8.73 -0.10
CA THR A 310 3.15 -8.78 -0.33
C THR A 310 3.96 -7.46 -0.24
N LEU A 311 3.32 -6.31 -0.25
CA LEU A 311 3.96 -4.98 -0.24
C LEU A 311 3.67 -4.18 1.04
N THR A 312 2.67 -4.58 1.84
CA THR A 312 2.25 -3.80 3.01
C THR A 312 2.93 -4.29 4.28
N LEU A 313 2.83 -5.59 4.55
CA LEU A 313 3.46 -6.27 5.67
C LEU A 313 4.17 -7.53 5.16
N THR A 314 5.40 -7.74 5.57
CA THR A 314 6.16 -8.97 5.34
C THR A 314 6.71 -9.41 6.68
N ASP A 315 6.34 -10.60 7.13
CA ASP A 315 6.67 -11.12 8.46
C ASP A 315 8.12 -10.83 8.87
N SER A 316 8.25 -10.26 10.07
CA SER A 316 9.50 -9.88 10.71
C SER A 316 10.33 -8.81 9.98
N ALA A 317 9.84 -8.26 8.85
CA ALA A 317 10.58 -7.25 8.09
C ALA A 317 10.74 -5.94 8.87
N LYS A 318 11.94 -5.40 8.80
CA LYS A 318 12.32 -4.13 9.40
C LYS A 318 12.96 -3.21 8.37
N GLU A 319 12.61 -1.94 8.46
CA GLU A 319 13.20 -0.87 7.68
C GLU A 319 13.58 0.27 8.62
N GLY A 320 14.80 0.77 8.52
CA GLY A 320 15.26 1.91 9.29
C GLY A 320 15.98 2.91 8.41
N SER A 321 15.77 4.21 8.66
CA SER A 321 16.55 5.23 7.96
C SER A 321 17.03 6.34 8.88
N LEU A 322 18.16 6.95 8.48
CA LEU A 322 18.73 8.15 9.09
C LEU A 322 19.10 9.11 7.97
N GLY A 323 18.58 10.32 8.01
CA GLY A 323 18.84 11.36 7.03
C GLY A 323 19.27 12.67 7.66
N LEU A 324 20.06 13.45 6.91
CA LEU A 324 20.37 14.84 7.21
C LEU A 324 19.88 15.70 6.06
N GLN A 325 19.01 16.66 6.35
CA GLN A 325 18.45 17.59 5.41
C GLN A 325 18.92 19.01 5.73
N ALA A 326 19.36 19.74 4.71
CA ALA A 326 19.68 21.17 4.80
C ALA A 326 18.76 21.96 3.88
N THR A 327 18.15 23.03 4.41
CA THR A 327 17.34 23.96 3.62
C THR A 327 18.01 25.34 3.63
N TYR A 328 18.34 25.86 2.45
CA TYR A 328 18.96 27.17 2.30
C TYR A 328 18.00 28.18 1.66
N LEU A 329 17.80 29.31 2.35
CA LEU A 329 16.90 30.40 1.96
C LEU A 329 15.47 29.94 1.61
N LYS A 330 15.02 28.81 2.18
CA LYS A 330 13.71 28.17 1.89
C LYS A 330 13.50 27.78 0.41
N ARG A 331 14.55 27.82 -0.42
CA ARG A 331 14.53 27.52 -1.86
C ARG A 331 15.33 26.29 -2.23
N TRP A 332 16.53 26.15 -1.67
CA TRP A 332 17.37 24.98 -1.89
C TRP A 332 17.18 24.00 -0.76
N LYS A 333 16.96 22.75 -1.11
CA LYS A 333 16.83 21.65 -0.17
C LYS A 333 17.76 20.53 -0.60
N GLY A 334 18.73 20.20 0.23
CA GLY A 334 19.64 19.07 0.05
C GLY A 334 19.37 18.04 1.12
N ASP A 335 19.38 16.76 0.75
CA ASP A 335 19.15 15.64 1.66
C ASP A 335 20.15 14.52 1.38
N ILE A 336 20.70 13.94 2.44
CA ILE A 336 21.46 12.68 2.40
C ILE A 336 20.80 11.72 3.38
N LYS A 337 20.43 10.51 2.93
CA LYS A 337 19.72 9.51 3.72
C LYS A 337 20.35 8.13 3.53
N TYR A 338 20.64 7.43 4.61
CA TYR A 338 20.93 6.01 4.64
C TYR A 338 19.68 5.23 5.01
N SER A 339 19.36 4.18 4.25
CA SER A 339 18.27 3.27 4.52
C SER A 339 18.78 1.84 4.63
N ARG A 340 18.28 1.10 5.59
CA ARG A 340 18.61 -0.29 5.86
C ARG A 340 17.35 -1.15 5.96
N PHE A 341 17.43 -2.38 5.40
CA PHE A 341 16.35 -3.35 5.36
C PHE A 341 16.83 -4.68 5.91
N TRP A 342 16.09 -5.28 6.88
CA TRP A 342 16.52 -6.55 7.51
C TRP A 342 15.36 -7.29 8.15
N GLY A 343 15.58 -8.55 8.53
CA GLY A 343 14.74 -9.35 9.44
C GLY A 343 13.57 -10.08 8.80
N ALA A 344 13.24 -9.84 7.52
CA ALA A 344 12.14 -10.54 6.87
C ALA A 344 12.43 -12.06 6.73
N LYS A 345 11.37 -12.85 6.88
CA LYS A 345 11.42 -14.31 6.70
C LYS A 345 11.18 -14.74 5.24
N SER A 346 10.57 -13.88 4.42
CA SER A 346 10.32 -14.14 3.00
C SER A 346 11.56 -13.86 2.15
N ILE A 347 11.75 -14.64 1.07
CA ILE A 347 12.83 -14.47 0.09
C ILE A 347 12.64 -13.20 -0.78
N ASN A 348 11.42 -12.75 -0.99
CA ASN A 348 11.12 -11.59 -1.84
C ASN A 348 11.01 -10.29 -1.03
N ASN A 349 12.08 -9.92 -0.34
CA ASN A 349 12.10 -8.71 0.46
C ASN A 349 13.30 -7.81 0.07
N LYS A 350 13.34 -6.62 0.65
CA LYS A 350 14.34 -5.60 0.35
C LYS A 350 15.67 -5.77 1.11
N GLN A 351 15.99 -6.94 1.68
CA GLN A 351 17.16 -7.11 2.57
C GLN A 351 18.51 -6.83 1.91
N ASP A 352 18.58 -6.92 0.59
CA ASP A 352 19.76 -6.62 -0.22
C ASP A 352 19.74 -5.17 -0.78
N ARG A 353 18.79 -4.33 -0.34
CA ARG A 353 18.53 -2.99 -0.88
C ARG A 353 19.00 -1.86 0.05
N ASP A 354 19.91 -2.13 0.98
CA ASP A 354 20.55 -1.08 1.77
C ASP A 354 21.17 -0.03 0.85
N ASN A 355 20.87 1.26 1.11
CA ASN A 355 21.29 2.29 0.18
C ASN A 355 21.60 3.63 0.88
N ILE A 356 22.39 4.45 0.19
CA ILE A 356 22.56 5.86 0.50
C ILE A 356 21.97 6.66 -0.66
N THR A 357 21.09 7.60 -0.34
CA THR A 357 20.48 8.50 -1.33
C THR A 357 20.90 9.94 -1.08
N VAL A 358 21.12 10.67 -2.15
CA VAL A 358 21.40 12.12 -2.12
C VAL A 358 20.43 12.81 -3.05
N THR A 359 19.69 13.80 -2.54
CA THR A 359 18.77 14.60 -3.36
C THR A 359 19.06 16.08 -3.22
N VAL A 360 18.86 16.83 -4.30
CA VAL A 360 18.91 18.29 -4.32
C VAL A 360 17.67 18.79 -5.04
N GLN A 361 16.95 19.69 -4.40
CA GLN A 361 15.73 20.29 -4.92
C GLN A 361 15.82 21.82 -4.86
N TYR A 362 15.32 22.47 -5.89
CA TYR A 362 15.14 23.91 -5.94
C TYR A 362 13.68 24.29 -6.17
N SER A 363 13.18 25.22 -5.37
CA SER A 363 11.83 25.77 -5.50
C SER A 363 11.90 27.23 -5.92
N PHE A 364 11.20 27.60 -7.02
CA PHE A 364 11.15 28.98 -7.55
C PHE A 364 9.95 29.76 -7.01
#